data_814afd4b323b2580898a55d9e01b622e
#
_entry.id   814afd4b323b2580898a55d9e01b622e
#
_cell.length_a   1.000
_cell.length_b   1.000
_cell.length_c   1.000
_cell.angle_alpha   90.00
_cell.angle_beta   90.00
_cell.angle_gamma   90.00
#
_symmetry.space_group_name_H-M   'P 1'
#
loop_
_entity.id
_entity.type
_entity.pdbx_description
1 polymer ?
#
loop_
_entity_poly.entity_id
_entity_poly.type
_entity_poly.pdbx_seq_one_letter_code
_entity_poly.pdbx_strand_id
1 'polypeptide(L)'
;MGDQHRPNRIALVVDDHDAVRRALCERIKAAFDRLELREAGSVEEALAVVGTEKVDLLLMDVRLPGLDGISGTRMVLERSPHTSVVVMSIFDDPSHRSAASRAGAKAYMPKRTIGRELIPVIQTLVGATP
;
A
#
# COMPACT_ATOMS: atom_id res chain seq x y z
N MET A 1 -25.06 8.62 2.01
CA MET A 1 -25.30 8.71 0.56
C MET A 1 -24.11 9.23 -0.19
N GLY A 2 -23.21 9.94 0.45
CA GLY A 2 -22.00 10.43 -0.21
C GLY A 2 -21.18 9.33 -0.84
N ASP A 3 -21.09 8.16 -0.19
CA ASP A 3 -20.31 7.04 -0.72
C ASP A 3 -20.89 6.45 -2.00
N GLN A 4 -22.15 6.64 -2.25
CA GLN A 4 -22.78 6.14 -3.47
C GLN A 4 -22.25 6.84 -4.70
N HIS A 5 -21.74 8.05 -4.54
CA HIS A 5 -21.20 8.83 -5.66
C HIS A 5 -19.70 8.64 -5.82
N ARG A 6 -19.08 7.97 -4.87
CA ARG A 6 -17.68 7.61 -4.97
C ARG A 6 -17.59 6.29 -5.72
N PRO A 7 -17.04 6.29 -6.94
CA PRO A 7 -17.10 5.10 -7.79
C PRO A 7 -16.41 3.90 -7.13
N ASN A 8 -15.14 4.05 -6.77
CA ASN A 8 -14.37 2.98 -6.17
C ASN A 8 -13.32 3.55 -5.25
N ARG A 9 -12.81 2.71 -4.37
CA ARG A 9 -11.64 3.03 -3.58
C ARG A 9 -10.39 2.78 -4.40
N ILE A 10 -9.33 3.50 -4.08
CA ILE A 10 -8.07 3.41 -4.82
C ILE A 10 -7.02 2.75 -3.94
N ALA A 11 -6.36 1.74 -4.50
CA ALA A 11 -5.22 1.09 -3.90
C ALA A 11 -3.99 1.35 -4.76
N LEU A 12 -2.91 1.81 -4.13
CA LEU A 12 -1.65 2.11 -4.80
C LEU A 12 -0.60 1.10 -4.36
N VAL A 13 0.04 0.44 -5.31
CA VAL A 13 1.13 -0.49 -5.02
C VAL A 13 2.44 0.17 -5.41
N VAL A 14 3.35 0.28 -4.45
CA VAL A 14 4.66 0.92 -4.62
C VAL A 14 5.75 -0.14 -4.51
N ASP A 15 6.37 -0.47 -5.63
CA ASP A 15 7.43 -1.48 -5.73
C ASP A 15 8.21 -1.17 -7.00
N ASP A 16 9.55 -1.19 -6.92
CA ASP A 16 10.37 -0.88 -8.09
C ASP A 16 10.54 -2.05 -9.06
N HIS A 17 10.09 -3.25 -8.68
CA HIS A 17 10.13 -4.41 -9.56
C HIS A 17 8.82 -4.50 -10.34
N ASP A 18 8.86 -4.14 -11.62
CA ASP A 18 7.65 -4.05 -12.45
C ASP A 18 6.82 -5.33 -12.45
N ALA A 19 7.46 -6.49 -12.59
CA ALA A 19 6.74 -7.75 -12.65
C ALA A 19 6.05 -8.09 -11.33
N VAL A 20 6.74 -7.87 -10.21
CA VAL A 20 6.17 -8.11 -8.88
C VAL A 20 5.02 -7.16 -8.60
N ARG A 21 5.21 -5.88 -8.90
CA ARG A 21 4.20 -4.85 -8.70
C ARG A 21 2.93 -5.17 -9.49
N ARG A 22 3.10 -5.53 -10.76
CA ARG A 22 1.98 -5.87 -11.64
C ARG A 22 1.24 -7.11 -11.17
N ALA A 23 1.97 -8.14 -10.73
CA ALA A 23 1.36 -9.35 -10.21
C ALA A 23 0.54 -9.09 -8.96
N LEU A 24 1.02 -8.23 -8.07
CA LEU A 24 0.25 -7.83 -6.89
C LEU A 24 -1.03 -7.10 -7.28
N CYS A 25 -0.94 -6.18 -8.20
CA CYS A 25 -2.11 -5.45 -8.69
C CYS A 25 -3.15 -6.38 -9.29
N GLU A 26 -2.71 -7.32 -10.12
CA GLU A 26 -3.63 -8.29 -10.74
C GLU A 26 -4.32 -9.15 -9.69
N ARG A 27 -3.58 -9.57 -8.70
CA ARG A 27 -4.13 -10.40 -7.63
C ARG A 27 -5.15 -9.64 -6.79
N ILE A 28 -4.85 -8.40 -6.45
CA ILE A 28 -5.78 -7.56 -5.69
C ILE A 28 -7.03 -7.29 -6.50
N LYS A 29 -6.87 -6.96 -7.76
CA LYS A 29 -8.00 -6.67 -8.64
C LYS A 29 -8.90 -7.87 -8.80
N ALA A 30 -8.32 -9.07 -8.89
CA ALA A 30 -9.10 -10.30 -9.01
C ALA A 30 -9.93 -10.58 -7.76
N ALA A 31 -9.44 -10.17 -6.58
CA ALA A 31 -10.12 -10.41 -5.31
C ALA A 31 -11.13 -9.32 -4.94
N PHE A 32 -10.91 -8.09 -5.40
CA PHE A 32 -11.72 -6.93 -4.99
C PHE A 32 -12.18 -6.13 -6.21
N ASP A 33 -13.41 -6.34 -6.64
CA ASP A 33 -13.97 -5.66 -7.81
C ASP A 33 -13.98 -4.15 -7.68
N ARG A 34 -14.12 -3.65 -6.44
CA ARG A 34 -14.32 -2.23 -6.19
C ARG A 34 -13.04 -1.47 -5.88
N LEU A 35 -11.90 -2.12 -5.98
CA LEU A 35 -10.62 -1.44 -5.84
C LEU A 35 -10.08 -1.10 -7.23
N GLU A 36 -9.78 0.17 -7.42
CA GLU A 36 -9.03 0.61 -8.60
C GLU A 36 -7.56 0.64 -8.23
N LEU A 37 -6.74 0.04 -9.07
CA LEU A 37 -5.32 -0.10 -8.79
C LEU A 37 -4.52 0.99 -9.47
N ARG A 38 -3.52 1.50 -8.75
CA ARG A 38 -2.52 2.41 -9.27
C ARG A 38 -1.15 1.83 -8.95
N GLU A 39 -0.15 2.21 -9.72
CA GLU A 39 1.20 1.70 -9.57
C GLU A 39 2.20 2.83 -9.46
N ALA A 40 3.23 2.63 -8.66
CA ALA A 40 4.35 3.55 -8.54
C ALA A 40 5.62 2.74 -8.32
N GLY A 41 6.73 3.18 -8.92
CA GLY A 41 8.02 2.51 -8.81
C GLY A 41 8.96 3.15 -7.80
N SER A 42 8.53 4.26 -7.18
CA SER A 42 9.36 5.00 -6.22
C SER A 42 8.47 5.77 -5.27
N VAL A 43 9.07 6.30 -4.20
CA VAL A 43 8.36 7.18 -3.26
C VAL A 43 7.90 8.44 -3.97
N GLU A 44 8.74 9.01 -4.83
CA GLU A 44 8.40 10.23 -5.57
C GLU A 44 7.15 10.04 -6.42
N GLU A 45 7.08 8.91 -7.13
CA GLU A 45 5.89 8.59 -7.92
C GLU A 45 4.66 8.40 -7.04
N ALA A 46 4.83 7.74 -5.89
CA ALA A 46 3.74 7.55 -4.93
C ALA A 46 3.22 8.89 -4.41
N LEU A 47 4.12 9.82 -4.10
CA LEU A 47 3.73 11.14 -3.63
C LEU A 47 2.94 11.92 -4.69
N ALA A 48 3.31 11.76 -5.95
CA ALA A 48 2.58 12.39 -7.05
C ALA A 48 1.15 11.86 -7.12
N VAL A 49 0.97 10.55 -6.95
CA VAL A 49 -0.38 9.95 -6.98
C VAL A 49 -1.23 10.45 -5.81
N VAL A 50 -0.70 10.41 -4.58
CA VAL A 50 -1.49 10.86 -3.42
C VAL A 50 -1.76 12.36 -3.44
N GLY A 51 -1.00 13.11 -4.21
CA GLY A 51 -1.23 14.55 -4.39
C GLY A 51 -2.39 14.87 -5.32
N THR A 52 -2.81 13.93 -6.16
CA THR A 52 -3.86 14.16 -7.15
C THR A 52 -5.09 13.28 -6.96
N GLU A 53 -4.96 12.16 -6.26
CA GLU A 53 -6.06 11.23 -6.06
C GLU A 53 -6.18 10.88 -4.58
N LYS A 54 -7.41 10.57 -4.16
CA LYS A 54 -7.64 10.08 -2.79
C LYS A 54 -7.31 8.60 -2.75
N VAL A 55 -6.14 8.28 -2.23
CA VAL A 55 -5.68 6.89 -2.10
C VAL A 55 -6.12 6.35 -0.75
N ASP A 56 -6.87 5.24 -0.76
CA ASP A 56 -7.41 4.64 0.46
C ASP A 56 -6.43 3.65 1.06
N LEU A 57 -5.73 2.91 0.21
CA LEU A 57 -4.80 1.87 0.62
C LEU A 57 -3.51 2.03 -0.17
N LEU A 58 -2.38 1.92 0.51
CA LEU A 58 -1.08 1.99 -0.13
C LEU A 58 -0.20 0.85 0.38
N LEU A 59 0.28 0.01 -0.53
CA LEU A 59 1.24 -1.03 -0.21
C LEU A 59 2.63 -0.49 -0.56
N MET A 60 3.49 -0.39 0.44
CA MET A 60 4.79 0.26 0.31
C MET A 60 5.92 -0.74 0.55
N ASP A 61 6.72 -1.01 -0.48
CA ASP A 61 7.92 -1.81 -0.32
C ASP A 61 8.96 -0.99 0.46
N VAL A 62 9.67 -1.63 1.38
CA VAL A 62 10.75 -0.98 2.12
C VAL A 62 11.92 -0.66 1.22
N ARG A 63 12.28 -1.60 0.33
CA ARG A 63 13.47 -1.46 -0.52
C ARG A 63 13.11 -0.80 -1.85
N LEU A 64 13.30 0.50 -1.89
CA LEU A 64 13.06 1.30 -3.09
C LEU A 64 14.31 2.10 -3.42
N PRO A 65 14.54 2.45 -4.69
CA PRO A 65 15.65 3.31 -5.05
C PRO A 65 15.42 4.71 -4.48
N GLY A 66 16.49 5.33 -4.00
CA GLY A 66 16.42 6.65 -3.39
C GLY A 66 15.88 6.58 -1.98
N LEU A 67 14.69 7.08 -1.77
CA LEU A 67 14.05 7.05 -0.46
C LEU A 67 13.49 5.66 -0.16
N ASP A 68 13.76 5.14 1.03
CA ASP A 68 13.21 3.85 1.44
C ASP A 68 11.72 3.97 1.78
N GLY A 69 11.03 2.82 1.83
CA GLY A 69 9.59 2.79 2.04
C GLY A 69 9.13 3.22 3.42
N ILE A 70 9.99 3.14 4.44
CA ILE A 70 9.62 3.60 5.78
C ILE A 70 9.60 5.13 5.82
N SER A 71 10.64 5.77 5.27
CA SER A 71 10.64 7.22 5.09
C SER A 71 9.51 7.66 4.20
N GLY A 72 9.26 6.90 3.13
CA GLY A 72 8.15 7.15 2.21
C GLY A 72 6.80 7.10 2.90
N THR A 73 6.61 6.16 3.83
CA THR A 73 5.38 6.06 4.61
C THR A 73 5.11 7.34 5.39
N ARG A 74 6.13 7.89 6.05
CA ARG A 74 5.96 9.16 6.77
C ARG A 74 5.56 10.28 5.83
N MET A 75 6.23 10.36 4.68
CA MET A 75 5.98 11.44 3.71
C MET A 75 4.57 11.34 3.11
N VAL A 76 4.13 10.13 2.79
CA VAL A 76 2.78 9.91 2.29
C VAL A 76 1.74 10.34 3.33
N LEU A 77 1.91 9.91 4.58
CA LEU A 77 0.94 10.20 5.63
C LEU A 77 0.89 11.67 6.01
N GLU A 78 1.98 12.41 5.85
CA GLU A 78 1.96 13.86 6.03
C GLU A 78 1.04 14.54 5.01
N ARG A 79 1.00 14.04 3.78
CA ARG A 79 0.19 14.60 2.71
C ARG A 79 -1.20 14.00 2.64
N SER A 80 -1.37 12.76 3.09
CA SER A 80 -2.60 12.00 2.94
C SER A 80 -2.84 11.16 4.20
N PRO A 81 -3.20 11.83 5.32
CA PRO A 81 -3.31 11.14 6.60
C PRO A 81 -4.43 10.09 6.66
N HIS A 82 -5.38 10.12 5.74
CA HIS A 82 -6.44 9.13 5.68
C HIS A 82 -6.02 7.82 4.96
N THR A 83 -4.87 7.81 4.29
CA THR A 83 -4.41 6.62 3.58
C THR A 83 -3.97 5.54 4.57
N SER A 84 -4.44 4.31 4.37
CA SER A 84 -3.96 3.17 5.14
C SER A 84 -2.72 2.62 4.46
N VAL A 85 -1.57 2.73 5.12
CA VAL A 85 -0.31 2.25 4.56
C VAL A 85 0.02 0.89 5.14
N VAL A 86 0.33 -0.06 4.26
CA VAL A 86 0.83 -1.39 4.61
C VAL A 86 2.26 -1.47 4.08
N VAL A 87 3.20 -1.73 4.97
CA VAL A 87 4.60 -1.89 4.57
C VAL A 87 4.86 -3.34 4.22
N MET A 88 5.51 -3.58 3.07
CA MET A 88 5.93 -4.90 2.63
C MET A 88 7.43 -4.99 2.70
N SER A 89 7.98 -6.10 3.18
CA SER A 89 9.42 -6.21 3.33
C SER A 89 9.90 -7.66 3.26
N ILE A 90 11.12 -7.84 2.72
CA ILE A 90 11.81 -9.12 2.84
C ILE A 90 12.34 -9.33 4.26
N PHE A 91 12.44 -8.24 5.03
CA PHE A 91 12.90 -8.32 6.42
C PHE A 91 11.71 -8.64 7.34
N ASP A 92 11.93 -9.51 8.31
CA ASP A 92 10.89 -9.87 9.28
C ASP A 92 11.52 -9.87 10.67
N ASP A 93 11.94 -8.71 11.10
CA ASP A 93 12.55 -8.53 12.43
C ASP A 93 11.83 -7.41 13.18
N PRO A 94 11.95 -7.41 14.53
CA PRO A 94 11.26 -6.42 15.34
C PRO A 94 11.67 -4.98 15.02
N SER A 95 12.90 -4.76 14.60
CA SER A 95 13.39 -3.41 14.29
C SER A 95 12.67 -2.81 13.11
N HIS A 96 12.55 -3.56 12.02
CA HIS A 96 11.82 -3.09 10.83
C HIS A 96 10.33 -2.93 11.11
N ARG A 97 9.73 -3.88 11.83
CA ARG A 97 8.32 -3.80 12.19
C ARG A 97 8.04 -2.57 13.05
N SER A 98 8.89 -2.32 14.03
CA SER A 98 8.76 -1.18 14.92
C SER A 98 8.92 0.13 14.16
N ALA A 99 9.90 0.21 13.27
CA ALA A 99 10.13 1.43 12.47
C ALA A 99 8.94 1.73 11.57
N ALA A 100 8.35 0.71 10.94
CA ALA A 100 7.17 0.89 10.10
C ALA A 100 5.98 1.39 10.93
N SER A 101 5.76 0.80 12.10
CA SER A 101 4.69 1.21 12.98
C SER A 101 4.85 2.66 13.43
N ARG A 102 6.07 3.05 13.82
CA ARG A 102 6.34 4.44 14.22
C ARG A 102 6.17 5.42 13.08
N ALA A 103 6.37 4.97 11.84
CA ALA A 103 6.14 5.81 10.66
C ALA A 103 4.65 5.98 10.37
N GLY A 104 3.79 5.19 11.00
CA GLY A 104 2.35 5.29 10.84
C GLY A 104 1.72 4.17 10.02
N ALA A 105 2.48 3.16 9.62
CA ALA A 105 1.93 2.03 8.90
C ALA A 105 0.92 1.27 9.76
N LYS A 106 -0.17 0.85 9.16
CA LYS A 106 -1.24 0.12 9.86
C LYS A 106 -1.01 -1.38 9.87
N ALA A 107 -0.17 -1.88 8.98
CA ALA A 107 0.18 -3.29 8.94
C ALA A 107 1.55 -3.46 8.32
N TYR A 108 2.15 -4.60 8.60
CA TYR A 108 3.45 -4.98 8.08
C TYR A 108 3.33 -6.39 7.54
N MET A 109 3.68 -6.59 6.27
CA MET A 109 3.61 -7.91 5.63
C MET A 109 5.00 -8.35 5.20
N PRO A 110 5.56 -9.39 5.84
CA PRO A 110 6.77 -10.01 5.30
C PRO A 110 6.48 -10.59 3.93
N LYS A 111 7.38 -10.40 2.98
CA LYS A 111 7.14 -10.87 1.62
C LYS A 111 7.01 -12.39 1.53
N ARG A 112 7.65 -13.14 2.45
CA ARG A 112 7.53 -14.61 2.44
C ARG A 112 6.12 -15.10 2.77
N THR A 113 5.31 -14.30 3.46
CA THR A 113 3.95 -14.70 3.85
C THR A 113 2.87 -13.90 3.15
N ILE A 114 3.26 -13.00 2.23
CA ILE A 114 2.31 -12.11 1.56
C ILE A 114 1.23 -12.89 0.81
N GLY A 115 1.55 -14.09 0.34
CA GLY A 115 0.61 -14.92 -0.38
C GLY A 115 -0.66 -15.24 0.39
N ARG A 116 -0.56 -15.40 1.70
CA ARG A 116 -1.73 -15.70 2.54
C ARG A 116 -2.22 -14.50 3.34
N GLU A 117 -1.42 -13.45 3.50
CA GLU A 117 -1.79 -12.30 4.32
C GLU A 117 -2.42 -11.16 3.51
N LEU A 118 -2.11 -11.07 2.23
CA LEU A 118 -2.49 -9.93 1.41
C LEU A 118 -4.01 -9.65 1.43
N ILE A 119 -4.79 -10.66 1.10
CA ILE A 119 -6.24 -10.47 0.99
C ILE A 119 -6.88 -10.18 2.35
N PRO A 120 -6.59 -10.95 3.42
CA PRO A 120 -7.15 -10.64 4.74
C PRO A 120 -6.77 -9.24 5.26
N VAL A 121 -5.54 -8.80 5.04
CA VAL A 121 -5.10 -7.48 5.48
C VAL A 121 -5.88 -6.38 4.74
N ILE A 122 -5.99 -6.49 3.43
CA ILE A 122 -6.75 -5.51 2.64
C ILE A 122 -8.21 -5.48 3.09
N GLN A 123 -8.81 -6.65 3.26
CA GLN A 123 -10.19 -6.78 3.70
C GLN A 123 -10.42 -6.05 5.01
N THR A 124 -9.51 -6.22 5.96
CA THR A 124 -9.59 -5.56 7.27
C THR A 124 -9.47 -4.04 7.14
N LEU A 125 -8.52 -3.55 6.35
CA LEU A 125 -8.20 -2.13 6.31
C LEU A 125 -9.17 -1.30 5.50
N VAL A 126 -9.70 -1.84 4.41
CA VAL A 126 -10.61 -1.08 3.55
C VAL A 126 -12.07 -1.48 3.74
N GLY A 127 -12.33 -2.52 4.54
CA GLY A 127 -13.69 -2.98 4.76
C GLY A 127 -14.35 -3.55 3.51
N ALA A 128 -13.56 -3.91 2.50
CA ALA A 128 -14.09 -4.46 1.27
C ALA A 128 -14.26 -5.96 1.40
N THR A 129 -15.26 -6.51 0.72
CA THR A 129 -15.44 -7.96 0.60
C THR A 129 -14.84 -8.41 -0.71
N PRO A 130 -14.11 -9.53 -0.69
CA PRO A 130 -13.58 -10.09 -1.93
C PRO A 130 -14.69 -10.52 -2.88
#